data_9c47421a4d3f4bb9a783f1a8f270a2d7
#
_entry.id   9c47421a4d3f4bb9a783f1a8f270a2d7
#
_cell.length_a   1.000
_cell.length_b   1.000
_cell.length_c   1.000
_cell.angle_alpha   90.00
_cell.angle_beta   90.00
_cell.angle_gamma   90.00
#
_symmetry.space_group_name_H-M   'P 1'
#
loop_
_entity.id
_entity.type
_entity.pdbx_description
1 polymer ?
#
loop_
_entity_poly.entity_id
_entity_poly.type
_entity_poly.pdbx_seq_one_letter_code
_entity_poly.pdbx_strand_id
1 'polypeptide(L)'
;WQATPGCYQVRADLAEKYLGTTDPAAIAEKFKDLDTILATAKEVNDASGGKCKLFSGYDELKRSLTNSRSQGFYDDNDVITLDDNITTYLETAKKLYDDDLTYNTDQWSADWYANMDGDGESSNAALAYMGCPWFTYWCLSDTWKENTILVPTQNKCYWGGTGLAATTECSDPDLAAKIMKYFTCDTDGMVAINALNSDYVNNTEAINKIIESGASADGNGFLYKDAGQNFMEFFLPLADGLDASMVKAEDQQILSLLDTQTKAYATGEKDLDTAISDLKASIHDTYSYLKTE
;
A
#
# COMPACT_ATOMS: atom_id res chain seq x y z
N TRP A 1 10.87 13.50 3.87
CA TRP A 1 11.90 12.73 4.57
C TRP A 1 11.67 11.22 4.52
N GLN A 2 10.44 10.74 4.30
CA GLN A 2 10.10 9.32 4.25
C GLN A 2 10.26 8.78 2.83
N ALA A 3 10.77 7.56 2.71
CA ALA A 3 10.49 6.68 1.59
C ALA A 3 9.42 5.66 2.02
N THR A 4 8.48 5.38 1.14
CA THR A 4 7.26 4.63 1.48
C THR A 4 6.99 3.46 0.54
N PRO A 5 7.99 2.57 0.31
CA PRO A 5 7.78 1.39 -0.52
C PRO A 5 6.68 0.50 0.06
N GLY A 6 5.81 0.02 -0.82
CA GLY A 6 4.69 -0.83 -0.46
C GLY A 6 5.09 -2.27 -0.18
N CYS A 7 4.37 -2.90 0.75
CA CYS A 7 4.47 -4.33 1.04
C CYS A 7 3.11 -4.85 1.54
N TYR A 8 2.94 -6.16 1.58
CA TYR A 8 1.89 -6.76 2.41
C TYR A 8 2.46 -7.05 3.79
N GLN A 9 1.69 -6.70 4.80
CA GLN A 9 1.93 -7.01 6.20
C GLN A 9 0.98 -8.15 6.57
N VAL A 10 1.54 -9.28 6.96
CA VAL A 10 0.84 -10.55 7.12
C VAL A 10 0.87 -10.96 8.59
N ARG A 11 -0.26 -11.32 9.17
CA ARG A 11 -0.33 -11.83 10.55
C ARG A 11 0.22 -13.24 10.64
N ALA A 12 1.26 -13.42 11.44
CA ALA A 12 1.96 -14.70 11.57
C ALA A 12 1.05 -15.80 12.14
N ASP A 13 0.26 -15.51 13.17
CA ASP A 13 -0.67 -16.47 13.79
C ASP A 13 -1.75 -16.96 12.81
N LEU A 14 -2.31 -16.06 12.00
CA LEU A 14 -3.29 -16.43 10.97
C LEU A 14 -2.63 -17.14 9.78
N ALA A 15 -1.41 -16.74 9.40
CA ALA A 15 -0.65 -17.42 8.34
C ALA A 15 -0.29 -18.87 8.74
N GLU A 16 0.19 -19.10 9.98
CA GLU A 16 0.41 -20.45 10.47
C GLU A 16 -0.87 -21.27 10.44
N LYS A 17 -1.96 -20.70 10.89
CA LYS A 17 -3.24 -21.41 11.01
C LYS A 17 -3.88 -21.75 9.66
N TYR A 18 -3.89 -20.83 8.71
CA TYR A 18 -4.64 -20.97 7.46
C TYR A 18 -3.78 -21.20 6.21
N LEU A 19 -2.47 -20.90 6.27
CA LEU A 19 -1.51 -21.17 5.20
C LEU A 19 -0.50 -22.26 5.58
N GLY A 20 -0.46 -22.65 6.85
CA GLY A 20 0.42 -23.70 7.37
C GLY A 20 1.90 -23.30 7.42
N THR A 21 2.22 -22.03 7.41
CA THR A 21 3.61 -21.54 7.43
C THR A 21 3.72 -20.12 7.97
N THR A 22 4.85 -19.83 8.64
CA THR A 22 5.30 -18.47 9.00
C THR A 22 6.61 -18.11 8.31
N ASP A 23 7.10 -18.93 7.37
CA ASP A 23 8.29 -18.63 6.59
C ASP A 23 8.00 -17.49 5.59
N PRO A 24 8.70 -16.34 5.67
CA PRO A 24 8.46 -15.20 4.79
C PRO A 24 8.60 -15.52 3.30
N ALA A 25 9.54 -16.39 2.92
CA ALA A 25 9.74 -16.76 1.53
C ALA A 25 8.58 -17.60 1.00
N ALA A 26 8.09 -18.56 1.79
CA ALA A 26 6.93 -19.38 1.43
C ALA A 26 5.64 -18.53 1.35
N ILE A 27 5.48 -17.55 2.24
CA ILE A 27 4.34 -16.62 2.19
C ILE A 27 4.46 -15.70 0.97
N ALA A 28 5.66 -15.16 0.66
CA ALA A 28 5.88 -14.31 -0.51
C ALA A 28 5.47 -14.99 -1.83
N GLU A 29 5.70 -16.32 -1.96
CA GLU A 29 5.23 -17.08 -3.12
C GLU A 29 3.70 -17.06 -3.28
N LYS A 30 2.95 -16.89 -2.18
CA LYS A 30 1.49 -16.78 -2.21
C LYS A 30 0.99 -15.39 -2.62
N PHE A 31 1.89 -14.40 -2.71
CA PHE A 31 1.59 -13.01 -3.08
C PHE A 31 2.31 -12.55 -4.36
N LYS A 32 2.98 -13.44 -5.08
CA LYS A 32 3.87 -13.10 -6.20
C LYS A 32 3.18 -12.54 -7.44
N ASP A 33 1.93 -12.87 -7.67
CA ASP A 33 1.11 -12.42 -8.79
C ASP A 33 -0.39 -12.47 -8.42
N LEU A 34 -1.25 -11.83 -9.23
CA LEU A 34 -2.68 -11.75 -8.96
C LEU A 34 -3.38 -13.10 -8.96
N ASP A 35 -3.01 -14.03 -9.83
CA ASP A 35 -3.61 -15.36 -9.88
C ASP A 35 -3.32 -16.14 -8.59
N THR A 36 -2.09 -16.04 -8.11
CA THR A 36 -1.67 -16.66 -6.85
C THR A 36 -2.34 -15.99 -5.64
N ILE A 37 -2.47 -14.66 -5.63
CA ILE A 37 -3.20 -13.92 -4.60
C ILE A 37 -4.67 -14.36 -4.54
N LEU A 38 -5.36 -14.45 -5.69
CA LEU A 38 -6.75 -14.90 -5.75
C LEU A 38 -6.90 -16.36 -5.28
N ALA A 39 -5.97 -17.25 -5.66
CA ALA A 39 -5.95 -18.62 -5.19
C ALA A 39 -5.73 -18.71 -3.67
N THR A 40 -4.83 -17.88 -3.13
CA THR A 40 -4.56 -17.78 -1.70
C THR A 40 -5.76 -17.20 -0.93
N ALA A 41 -6.43 -16.18 -1.50
CA ALA A 41 -7.65 -15.64 -0.90
C ALA A 41 -8.74 -16.71 -0.78
N LYS A 42 -8.88 -17.54 -1.80
CA LYS A 42 -9.82 -18.67 -1.77
C LYS A 42 -9.39 -19.73 -0.75
N GLU A 43 -8.11 -20.09 -0.70
CA GLU A 43 -7.54 -21.05 0.28
C GLU A 43 -7.86 -20.61 1.72
N VAL A 44 -7.58 -19.37 2.08
CA VAL A 44 -7.84 -18.81 3.42
C VAL A 44 -9.33 -18.78 3.73
N ASN A 45 -10.16 -18.32 2.79
CA ASN A 45 -11.61 -18.27 2.94
C ASN A 45 -12.21 -19.67 3.18
N ASP A 46 -11.81 -20.65 2.38
CA ASP A 46 -12.29 -22.03 2.50
C ASP A 46 -11.83 -22.69 3.82
N ALA A 47 -10.54 -22.52 4.17
CA ALA A 47 -9.96 -23.10 5.39
C ALA A 47 -10.56 -22.55 6.68
N SER A 48 -11.01 -21.28 6.66
CA SER A 48 -11.60 -20.61 7.82
C SER A 48 -13.13 -20.72 7.87
N GLY A 49 -13.77 -21.25 6.82
CA GLY A 49 -15.22 -21.20 6.66
C GLY A 49 -15.76 -19.76 6.55
N GLY A 50 -14.96 -18.86 5.95
CA GLY A 50 -15.30 -17.45 5.73
C GLY A 50 -15.01 -16.53 6.92
N LYS A 51 -14.43 -17.05 8.02
CA LYS A 51 -14.13 -16.28 9.22
C LYS A 51 -12.78 -15.56 9.17
N CYS A 52 -11.89 -16.00 8.29
CA CYS A 52 -10.68 -15.27 7.92
C CYS A 52 -10.68 -15.10 6.41
N LYS A 53 -10.38 -13.91 5.95
CA LYS A 53 -10.17 -13.61 4.53
C LYS A 53 -8.76 -13.09 4.33
N LEU A 54 -8.21 -13.22 3.12
CA LEU A 54 -6.85 -12.73 2.84
C LEU A 54 -6.74 -11.23 3.08
N PHE A 55 -7.74 -10.48 2.61
CA PHE A 55 -7.84 -9.02 2.71
C PHE A 55 -9.19 -8.59 3.28
N SER A 56 -9.21 -7.45 3.97
CA SER A 56 -10.45 -6.86 4.48
C SER A 56 -11.34 -6.31 3.36
N GLY A 57 -10.72 -5.64 2.37
CA GLY A 57 -11.38 -5.13 1.17
C GLY A 57 -10.50 -5.31 -0.07
N TYR A 58 -11.06 -5.11 -1.25
CA TYR A 58 -10.29 -5.15 -2.50
C TYR A 58 -9.33 -3.94 -2.63
N ASP A 59 -9.50 -2.90 -1.82
CA ASP A 59 -8.62 -1.73 -1.75
C ASP A 59 -7.17 -2.08 -1.39
N GLU A 60 -6.93 -3.24 -0.78
CA GLU A 60 -5.58 -3.72 -0.47
C GLU A 60 -4.73 -3.98 -1.73
N LEU A 61 -5.37 -4.20 -2.88
CA LEU A 61 -4.68 -4.35 -4.17
C LEU A 61 -4.53 -3.03 -4.95
N LYS A 62 -5.23 -1.97 -4.52
CA LYS A 62 -5.29 -0.71 -5.28
C LYS A 62 -3.90 -0.16 -5.57
N ARG A 63 -3.08 0.04 -4.55
CA ARG A 63 -1.78 0.73 -4.73
C ARG A 63 -0.76 -0.09 -5.49
N SER A 64 -0.74 -1.40 -5.29
CA SER A 64 0.15 -2.30 -6.01
C SER A 64 -0.17 -2.38 -7.51
N LEU A 65 -1.37 -1.99 -7.92
CA LEU A 65 -1.79 -1.90 -9.32
C LEU A 65 -1.73 -0.45 -9.83
N THR A 66 -2.34 0.51 -9.14
CA THR A 66 -2.43 1.87 -9.64
C THR A 66 -1.10 2.63 -9.59
N ASN A 67 -0.25 2.39 -8.57
CA ASN A 67 1.05 3.07 -8.43
C ASN A 67 2.21 2.33 -9.12
N SER A 68 1.92 1.21 -9.79
CA SER A 68 2.85 0.52 -10.67
C SER A 68 2.51 0.70 -12.16
N ARG A 69 1.58 1.60 -12.48
CA ARG A 69 1.21 1.91 -13.87
C ARG A 69 2.38 2.50 -14.64
N SER A 70 2.40 2.28 -15.94
CA SER A 70 3.48 2.70 -16.84
C SER A 70 3.27 4.11 -17.43
N GLN A 71 2.07 4.71 -17.26
CA GLN A 71 1.71 6.02 -17.79
C GLN A 71 0.84 6.81 -16.83
N GLY A 72 0.79 8.14 -17.02
CA GLY A 72 -0.12 9.02 -16.28
C GLY A 72 -1.59 8.75 -16.61
N PHE A 73 -2.49 9.37 -15.84
CA PHE A 73 -3.93 9.33 -16.13
C PHE A 73 -4.32 10.21 -17.33
N TYR A 74 -3.41 10.99 -17.85
CA TYR A 74 -3.57 11.76 -19.08
C TYR A 74 -2.22 12.01 -19.73
N ASP A 75 -2.23 12.15 -21.06
CA ASP A 75 -1.04 12.36 -21.88
C ASP A 75 -0.61 13.84 -21.95
N ASP A 76 0.41 14.13 -22.75
CA ASP A 76 0.94 15.49 -22.94
C ASP A 76 0.01 16.41 -23.77
N ASN A 77 -1.07 15.88 -24.34
CA ASN A 77 -2.12 16.63 -25.06
C ASN A 77 -3.36 16.83 -24.18
N ASP A 78 -3.27 16.53 -22.88
CA ASP A 78 -4.36 16.56 -21.91
C ASP A 78 -5.47 15.54 -22.22
N VAL A 79 -5.18 14.46 -22.94
CA VAL A 79 -6.15 13.38 -23.21
C VAL A 79 -6.08 12.36 -22.10
N ILE A 80 -7.23 12.03 -21.50
CA ILE A 80 -7.36 11.05 -20.42
C ILE A 80 -7.04 9.67 -20.96
N THR A 81 -5.99 9.06 -20.41
CA THR A 81 -5.51 7.71 -20.69
C THR A 81 -5.63 6.85 -19.44
N LEU A 82 -6.02 5.59 -19.60
CA LEU A 82 -6.05 4.64 -18.50
C LEU A 82 -5.09 3.49 -18.84
N ASP A 83 -4.16 3.26 -17.93
CA ASP A 83 -3.23 2.13 -18.00
C ASP A 83 -3.99 0.80 -17.80
N ASP A 84 -3.50 -0.28 -18.39
CA ASP A 84 -4.12 -1.62 -18.25
C ASP A 84 -4.22 -2.06 -16.77
N ASN A 85 -3.31 -1.59 -15.91
CA ASN A 85 -3.38 -1.85 -14.47
C ASN A 85 -4.64 -1.29 -13.80
N ILE A 86 -5.23 -0.22 -14.36
CA ILE A 86 -6.49 0.34 -13.86
C ILE A 86 -7.64 -0.61 -14.17
N THR A 87 -7.72 -1.11 -15.40
CA THR A 87 -8.71 -2.12 -15.79
C THR A 87 -8.53 -3.41 -14.99
N THR A 88 -7.28 -3.87 -14.84
CA THR A 88 -6.94 -5.05 -14.03
C THR A 88 -7.39 -4.88 -12.57
N TYR A 89 -7.24 -3.67 -11.99
CA TYR A 89 -7.73 -3.40 -10.64
C TYR A 89 -9.26 -3.52 -10.54
N LEU A 90 -10.01 -2.92 -11.48
CA LEU A 90 -11.46 -3.03 -11.50
C LEU A 90 -11.91 -4.50 -11.60
N GLU A 91 -11.37 -5.24 -12.56
CA GLU A 91 -11.73 -6.66 -12.79
C GLU A 91 -11.38 -7.54 -11.58
N THR A 92 -10.23 -7.29 -10.93
CA THR A 92 -9.81 -8.02 -9.74
C THR A 92 -10.72 -7.69 -8.54
N ALA A 93 -11.08 -6.42 -8.36
CA ALA A 93 -12.01 -5.99 -7.32
C ALA A 93 -13.37 -6.68 -7.47
N LYS A 94 -13.89 -6.73 -8.71
CA LYS A 94 -15.13 -7.45 -9.01
C LYS A 94 -15.03 -8.93 -8.71
N LYS A 95 -13.93 -9.57 -9.11
CA LYS A 95 -13.74 -11.00 -8.84
C LYS A 95 -13.67 -11.30 -7.35
N LEU A 96 -12.97 -10.49 -6.56
CA LEU A 96 -12.92 -10.61 -5.10
C LEU A 96 -14.31 -10.46 -4.49
N TYR A 97 -15.12 -9.56 -5.02
CA TYR A 97 -16.50 -9.33 -4.58
C TYR A 97 -17.41 -10.51 -4.94
N ASP A 98 -17.44 -10.93 -6.22
CA ASP A 98 -18.34 -11.99 -6.72
C ASP A 98 -18.07 -13.35 -6.07
N ASP A 99 -16.78 -13.66 -5.80
CA ASP A 99 -16.35 -14.91 -5.18
C ASP A 99 -16.38 -14.85 -3.63
N ASP A 100 -16.86 -13.75 -3.02
CA ASP A 100 -16.90 -13.50 -1.57
C ASP A 100 -15.53 -13.70 -0.88
N LEU A 101 -14.46 -13.15 -1.46
CA LEU A 101 -13.09 -13.33 -0.99
C LEU A 101 -12.57 -12.18 -0.09
N THR A 102 -13.37 -11.13 0.09
CA THR A 102 -13.10 -10.03 1.05
C THR A 102 -14.37 -9.70 1.82
N TYR A 103 -14.25 -8.91 2.89
CA TYR A 103 -15.42 -8.39 3.62
C TYR A 103 -16.02 -7.15 2.96
N ASN A 104 -15.47 -6.71 1.83
CA ASN A 104 -15.88 -5.53 1.07
C ASN A 104 -15.91 -4.25 1.91
N THR A 105 -14.99 -4.15 2.88
CA THR A 105 -14.84 -2.96 3.71
C THR A 105 -14.10 -1.88 2.94
N ASP A 106 -14.54 -0.64 3.12
CA ASP A 106 -13.76 0.50 2.67
C ASP A 106 -12.56 0.72 3.64
N GLN A 107 -11.37 1.01 3.11
CA GLN A 107 -10.18 1.30 3.90
C GLN A 107 -10.45 2.43 4.91
N TRP A 108 -9.95 2.29 6.14
CA TRP A 108 -10.15 3.21 7.27
C TRP A 108 -11.56 3.20 7.89
N SER A 109 -12.47 2.34 7.44
CA SER A 109 -13.76 2.18 8.08
C SER A 109 -13.64 1.43 9.42
N ALA A 110 -14.68 1.53 10.26
CA ALA A 110 -14.71 0.82 11.54
C ALA A 110 -14.63 -0.70 11.36
N ASP A 111 -15.28 -1.24 10.33
CA ASP A 111 -15.27 -2.66 10.02
C ASP A 111 -13.90 -3.12 9.50
N TRP A 112 -13.19 -2.26 8.73
CA TRP A 112 -11.82 -2.53 8.29
C TRP A 112 -10.88 -2.67 9.49
N TYR A 113 -10.97 -1.79 10.50
CA TYR A 113 -10.20 -1.91 11.74
C TYR A 113 -10.65 -3.10 12.60
N ALA A 114 -11.95 -3.40 12.66
CA ALA A 114 -12.45 -4.57 13.39
C ALA A 114 -11.89 -5.88 12.81
N ASN A 115 -11.79 -5.99 11.48
CA ASN A 115 -11.18 -7.15 10.81
C ASN A 115 -9.66 -7.23 11.04
N MET A 116 -9.00 -6.12 11.33
CA MET A 116 -7.57 -6.10 11.69
C MET A 116 -7.34 -6.77 13.05
N ASP A 117 -8.26 -6.61 13.99
CA ASP A 117 -8.18 -7.15 15.35
C ASP A 117 -8.83 -8.53 15.51
N GLY A 118 -9.50 -9.02 14.51
CA GLY A 118 -10.23 -10.28 14.57
C GLY A 118 -9.34 -11.50 14.74
N ASP A 119 -9.90 -12.62 15.23
CA ASP A 119 -9.19 -13.88 15.48
C ASP A 119 -9.42 -14.93 14.38
N GLY A 120 -10.32 -14.65 13.44
CA GLY A 120 -10.67 -15.58 12.36
C GLY A 120 -11.48 -16.81 12.80
N GLU A 121 -11.98 -16.84 14.04
CA GLU A 121 -12.82 -17.90 14.59
C GLU A 121 -14.13 -17.35 15.16
N SER A 122 -14.03 -16.56 16.24
CA SER A 122 -15.19 -15.93 16.87
C SER A 122 -15.54 -14.59 16.22
N SER A 123 -14.57 -13.92 15.63
CA SER A 123 -14.68 -12.64 14.93
C SER A 123 -14.05 -12.74 13.53
N ASN A 124 -14.54 -11.93 12.61
CA ASN A 124 -13.96 -11.82 11.28
C ASN A 124 -12.54 -11.27 11.36
N ALA A 125 -11.60 -11.83 10.58
CA ALA A 125 -10.22 -11.37 10.52
C ALA A 125 -9.73 -11.22 9.09
N ALA A 126 -8.88 -10.22 8.84
CA ALA A 126 -8.08 -10.13 7.61
C ALA A 126 -6.66 -10.59 7.92
N LEU A 127 -6.16 -11.50 7.09
CA LEU A 127 -4.82 -12.09 7.26
C LEU A 127 -3.72 -11.12 6.88
N ALA A 128 -3.96 -10.27 5.89
CA ALA A 128 -2.97 -9.34 5.35
C ALA A 128 -3.56 -7.95 5.05
N TYR A 129 -2.72 -6.94 5.20
CA TYR A 129 -2.98 -5.56 4.82
C TYR A 129 -1.86 -5.04 3.92
N MET A 130 -2.23 -4.31 2.87
CA MET A 130 -1.25 -3.55 2.09
C MET A 130 -0.82 -2.33 2.89
N GLY A 131 0.47 -2.18 3.10
CA GLY A 131 1.04 -1.10 3.87
C GLY A 131 2.36 -0.62 3.30
N CYS A 132 3.05 0.16 4.09
CA CYS A 132 4.39 0.68 3.86
C CYS A 132 5.05 0.90 5.23
N PRO A 133 6.31 1.39 5.34
CA PRO A 133 6.97 1.49 6.64
C PRO A 133 6.15 2.18 7.74
N TRP A 134 5.58 3.36 7.47
CA TRP A 134 4.79 4.09 8.47
C TRP A 134 3.49 3.38 8.86
N PHE A 135 2.91 2.57 7.96
CA PHE A 135 1.68 1.82 8.23
C PHE A 135 1.87 0.86 9.40
N THR A 136 3.03 0.20 9.49
CA THR A 136 3.38 -0.71 10.58
C THR A 136 3.26 -0.05 11.96
N TYR A 137 3.73 1.19 12.10
CA TYR A 137 3.79 1.84 13.42
C TYR A 137 2.52 2.62 13.78
N TRP A 138 1.81 3.14 12.77
CA TRP A 138 0.73 4.08 12.97
C TRP A 138 -0.65 3.52 12.72
N CYS A 139 -0.75 2.38 12.03
CA CYS A 139 -2.03 1.83 11.59
C CYS A 139 -2.31 0.43 12.14
N LEU A 140 -1.29 -0.41 12.27
CA LEU A 140 -1.48 -1.73 12.86
C LEU A 140 -1.77 -1.62 14.35
N SER A 141 -2.68 -2.45 14.83
CA SER A 141 -3.04 -2.54 16.24
C SER A 141 -2.02 -3.33 17.05
N ASP A 142 -2.20 -3.36 18.37
CA ASP A 142 -1.36 -4.14 19.27
C ASP A 142 -1.41 -5.65 19.00
N THR A 143 -2.48 -6.16 18.39
CA THR A 143 -2.61 -7.57 17.95
C THR A 143 -1.52 -7.98 16.95
N TRP A 144 -0.94 -7.02 16.22
CA TRP A 144 0.10 -7.23 15.22
C TRP A 144 1.53 -7.16 15.80
N LYS A 145 1.70 -6.77 17.06
CA LYS A 145 3.02 -6.73 17.72
C LYS A 145 3.58 -8.14 17.87
N GLU A 146 4.86 -8.30 17.52
CA GLU A 146 5.59 -9.59 17.47
C GLU A 146 4.86 -10.64 16.59
N ASN A 147 3.98 -10.19 15.68
CA ASN A 147 3.07 -11.01 14.90
C ASN A 147 2.99 -10.60 13.42
N THR A 148 3.88 -9.70 12.97
CA THR A 148 3.89 -9.18 11.59
C THR A 148 5.01 -9.81 10.78
N ILE A 149 4.67 -10.38 9.63
CA ILE A 149 5.59 -10.85 8.59
C ILE A 149 5.45 -9.89 7.40
N LEU A 150 6.57 -9.44 6.85
CA LEU A 150 6.59 -8.55 5.68
C LEU A 150 6.82 -9.38 4.41
N VAL A 151 6.01 -9.16 3.40
CA VAL A 151 6.21 -9.75 2.07
C VAL A 151 6.07 -8.69 0.97
N PRO A 152 6.84 -8.77 -0.13
CA PRO A 152 6.72 -7.83 -1.22
C PRO A 152 5.33 -7.85 -1.85
N THR A 153 4.89 -6.72 -2.38
CA THR A 153 3.75 -6.67 -3.31
C THR A 153 4.15 -7.27 -4.66
N GLN A 154 3.18 -7.80 -5.42
CA GLN A 154 3.40 -8.38 -6.73
C GLN A 154 3.99 -7.38 -7.75
N ASN A 155 3.74 -6.10 -7.58
CA ASN A 155 4.36 -5.02 -8.32
C ASN A 155 4.98 -4.02 -7.32
N LYS A 156 6.15 -3.48 -7.64
CA LYS A 156 6.73 -2.39 -6.83
C LYS A 156 5.78 -1.20 -6.83
N CYS A 157 5.47 -0.71 -5.66
CA CYS A 157 4.59 0.44 -5.47
C CYS A 157 5.03 1.26 -4.26
N TYR A 158 4.40 2.41 -4.08
CA TYR A 158 4.62 3.27 -2.93
C TYR A 158 3.29 3.77 -2.39
N TRP A 159 3.27 4.17 -1.13
CA TRP A 159 2.08 4.74 -0.52
C TRP A 159 2.39 6.05 0.20
N GLY A 160 2.07 7.15 -0.46
CA GLY A 160 2.25 8.49 0.08
C GLY A 160 3.72 8.90 0.17
N GLY A 161 4.06 9.50 1.27
CA GLY A 161 5.32 10.16 1.54
C GLY A 161 5.09 11.55 2.11
N THR A 162 6.13 12.16 2.67
CA THR A 162 6.04 13.50 3.24
C THR A 162 7.02 14.45 2.55
N GLY A 163 6.48 15.45 1.87
CA GLY A 163 7.24 16.53 1.27
C GLY A 163 7.34 17.75 2.20
N LEU A 164 8.43 18.47 2.10
CA LEU A 164 8.60 19.79 2.71
C LEU A 164 8.60 20.85 1.61
N ALA A 165 7.87 21.95 1.84
CA ALA A 165 7.80 23.07 0.90
C ALA A 165 7.88 24.39 1.66
N ALA A 166 8.51 25.39 1.01
CA ALA A 166 8.46 26.77 1.43
C ALA A 166 7.46 27.52 0.55
N THR A 167 6.64 28.38 1.16
CA THR A 167 5.70 29.24 0.40
C THR A 167 6.42 30.44 -0.18
N THR A 168 5.81 31.11 -1.17
CA THR A 168 6.30 32.36 -1.74
C THR A 168 6.42 33.50 -0.73
N GLU A 169 5.69 33.41 0.40
CA GLU A 169 5.72 34.39 1.49
C GLU A 169 6.86 34.11 2.52
N CYS A 170 7.72 33.12 2.26
CA CYS A 170 8.82 32.82 3.16
C CYS A 170 9.80 34.01 3.23
N SER A 171 10.00 34.55 4.42
CA SER A 171 10.86 35.73 4.64
C SER A 171 12.35 35.43 4.59
N ASP A 172 12.75 34.15 4.76
CA ASP A 172 14.15 33.69 4.70
C ASP A 172 14.23 32.36 3.92
N PRO A 173 14.22 32.43 2.58
CA PRO A 173 14.28 31.24 1.73
C PRO A 173 15.60 30.45 1.89
N ASP A 174 16.71 31.11 2.25
CA ASP A 174 18.00 30.43 2.46
C ASP A 174 17.99 29.57 3.75
N LEU A 175 17.35 30.06 4.80
CA LEU A 175 17.15 29.27 6.01
C LEU A 175 16.16 28.13 5.76
N ALA A 176 15.05 28.40 5.06
CA ALA A 176 14.10 27.36 4.68
C ALA A 176 14.78 26.23 3.87
N ALA A 177 15.60 26.57 2.90
CA ALA A 177 16.34 25.60 2.09
C ALA A 177 17.31 24.74 2.96
N LYS A 178 17.99 25.34 3.94
CA LYS A 178 18.85 24.60 4.88
C LYS A 178 18.04 23.63 5.75
N ILE A 179 16.89 24.07 6.26
CA ILE A 179 15.99 23.23 7.06
C ILE A 179 15.50 22.06 6.21
N MET A 180 14.97 22.35 5.01
CA MET A 180 14.49 21.30 4.10
C MET A 180 15.60 20.30 3.78
N LYS A 181 16.82 20.77 3.44
CA LYS A 181 17.96 19.90 3.16
C LYS A 181 18.31 19.00 4.35
N TYR A 182 18.31 19.55 5.57
CA TYR A 182 18.59 18.75 6.78
C TYR A 182 17.58 17.61 6.96
N PHE A 183 16.30 17.89 6.78
CA PHE A 183 15.23 16.89 6.96
C PHE A 183 15.03 15.94 5.78
N THR A 184 15.53 16.25 4.57
CA THR A 184 15.24 15.46 3.37
C THR A 184 16.45 14.89 2.65
N CYS A 185 17.68 15.37 2.96
CA CYS A 185 18.90 14.98 2.25
C CYS A 185 20.09 14.69 3.17
N ASP A 186 20.14 15.28 4.37
CA ASP A 186 21.29 15.16 5.26
C ASP A 186 21.28 13.79 5.96
N THR A 187 22.37 13.04 5.80
CA THR A 187 22.46 11.67 6.33
C THR A 187 22.33 11.63 7.85
N ASP A 188 23.02 12.52 8.57
CA ASP A 188 22.98 12.53 10.03
C ASP A 188 21.63 13.03 10.56
N GLY A 189 21.05 14.03 9.88
CA GLY A 189 19.68 14.50 10.15
C GLY A 189 18.64 13.37 10.00
N MET A 190 18.77 12.56 8.97
CA MET A 190 17.86 11.44 8.73
C MET A 190 18.07 10.26 9.69
N VAL A 191 19.30 9.97 10.09
CA VAL A 191 19.57 9.01 11.17
C VAL A 191 18.92 9.48 12.48
N ALA A 192 19.00 10.80 12.77
CA ALA A 192 18.36 11.37 13.96
C ALA A 192 16.81 11.28 13.88
N ILE A 193 16.21 11.47 12.72
CA ILE A 193 14.75 11.28 12.52
C ILE A 193 14.36 9.82 12.80
N ASN A 194 15.06 8.86 12.21
CA ASN A 194 14.79 7.44 12.49
C ASN A 194 14.92 7.12 13.98
N ALA A 195 15.91 7.64 14.67
CA ALA A 195 16.09 7.42 16.10
C ALA A 195 14.91 7.96 16.96
N LEU A 196 14.16 8.94 16.46
CA LEU A 196 13.00 9.52 17.14
C LEU A 196 11.69 8.78 16.88
N ASN A 197 11.49 8.27 15.67
CA ASN A 197 10.17 7.77 15.23
C ASN A 197 10.22 6.46 14.45
N SER A 198 11.42 5.87 14.26
CA SER A 198 11.67 4.64 13.50
C SER A 198 11.27 4.70 12.01
N ASP A 199 11.04 5.90 11.47
CA ASP A 199 10.68 6.08 10.06
C ASP A 199 11.72 5.48 9.11
N TYR A 200 11.26 4.91 8.01
CA TYR A 200 12.10 4.55 6.87
C TYR A 200 12.40 5.82 6.07
N VAL A 201 13.62 6.34 6.21
CA VAL A 201 14.00 7.65 5.68
C VAL A 201 14.42 7.59 4.21
N ASN A 202 14.23 8.69 3.49
CA ASN A 202 14.52 8.80 2.05
C ASN A 202 16.02 9.13 1.81
N ASN A 203 16.92 8.32 2.37
CA ASN A 203 18.37 8.46 2.18
C ASN A 203 19.03 7.09 2.39
N THR A 204 19.54 6.49 1.31
CA THR A 204 20.14 5.15 1.34
C THR A 204 21.37 5.07 2.26
N GLU A 205 22.21 6.11 2.33
CA GLU A 205 23.35 6.13 3.24
C GLU A 205 22.92 6.14 4.71
N ALA A 206 21.87 6.90 5.04
CA ALA A 206 21.28 6.90 6.38
C ALA A 206 20.70 5.53 6.73
N ILE A 207 19.95 4.91 5.81
CA ILE A 207 19.40 3.56 6.01
C ILE A 207 20.53 2.55 6.26
N ASN A 208 21.62 2.58 5.50
CA ASN A 208 22.75 1.67 5.74
C ASN A 208 23.36 1.88 7.14
N LYS A 209 23.53 3.12 7.60
CA LYS A 209 24.00 3.40 8.97
C LYS A 209 23.03 2.89 10.04
N ILE A 210 21.71 3.00 9.80
CA ILE A 210 20.66 2.50 10.69
C ILE A 210 20.73 0.96 10.77
N ILE A 211 20.86 0.29 9.63
CA ILE A 211 21.03 -1.17 9.55
C ILE A 211 22.29 -1.61 10.32
N GLU A 212 23.43 -0.99 10.07
CA GLU A 212 24.71 -1.29 10.74
C GLU A 212 24.62 -1.11 12.27
N SER A 213 23.82 -0.15 12.75
CA SER A 213 23.60 0.07 14.18
C SER A 213 22.64 -0.92 14.82
N GLY A 214 21.86 -1.66 14.04
CA GLY A 214 20.75 -2.51 14.50
C GLY A 214 19.51 -1.74 14.97
N ALA A 215 19.46 -0.42 14.78
CA ALA A 215 18.32 0.38 15.16
C ALA A 215 17.10 0.02 14.29
N SER A 216 15.91 0.05 14.90
CA SER A 216 14.61 -0.21 14.24
C SER A 216 14.50 -1.54 13.49
N ALA A 217 15.43 -2.49 13.75
CA ALA A 217 15.49 -3.78 13.06
C ALA A 217 14.23 -4.63 13.25
N ASP A 218 13.59 -4.52 14.42
CA ASP A 218 12.37 -5.24 14.81
C ASP A 218 11.06 -4.54 14.39
N GLY A 219 11.16 -3.42 13.65
CA GLY A 219 9.98 -2.63 13.27
C GLY A 219 9.19 -2.15 14.47
N ASN A 220 9.86 -1.62 15.51
CA ASN A 220 9.25 -1.20 16.78
C ASN A 220 8.49 -2.33 17.52
N GLY A 221 9.02 -3.53 17.45
CA GLY A 221 8.42 -4.69 18.10
C GLY A 221 7.22 -5.27 17.35
N PHE A 222 7.00 -4.92 16.07
CA PHE A 222 5.93 -5.50 15.29
C PHE A 222 6.34 -6.80 14.59
N LEU A 223 7.62 -6.93 14.18
CA LEU A 223 8.05 -8.10 13.43
C LEU A 223 7.96 -9.39 14.25
N TYR A 224 7.46 -10.44 13.60
CA TYR A 224 7.47 -11.80 14.14
C TYR A 224 8.92 -12.30 14.22
N LYS A 225 9.40 -12.61 15.44
CA LYS A 225 10.81 -12.91 15.69
C LYS A 225 11.33 -14.12 14.92
N ASP A 226 10.52 -15.17 14.83
CA ASP A 226 10.92 -16.40 14.18
C ASP A 226 10.98 -16.31 12.66
N ALA A 227 10.43 -15.21 12.07
CA ALA A 227 10.58 -14.89 10.66
C ALA A 227 12.02 -14.47 10.28
N GLY A 228 12.84 -14.05 11.26
CA GLY A 228 14.22 -13.64 11.02
C GLY A 228 14.40 -12.43 10.12
N GLN A 229 13.36 -11.61 9.99
CA GLN A 229 13.39 -10.41 9.16
C GLN A 229 14.02 -9.22 9.89
N ASN A 230 14.68 -8.34 9.13
CA ASN A 230 15.09 -7.01 9.57
C ASN A 230 14.25 -5.98 8.80
N PHE A 231 13.57 -5.10 9.53
CA PHE A 231 12.65 -4.13 8.97
C PHE A 231 13.30 -3.21 7.94
N MET A 232 14.46 -2.65 8.27
CA MET A 232 15.16 -1.71 7.40
C MET A 232 15.73 -2.40 6.16
N GLU A 233 16.29 -3.60 6.32
CA GLU A 233 16.83 -4.40 5.22
C GLU A 233 15.73 -4.86 4.27
N PHE A 234 14.53 -5.18 4.79
CA PHE A 234 13.41 -5.61 3.97
C PHE A 234 12.98 -4.52 2.97
N PHE A 235 12.90 -3.27 3.42
CA PHE A 235 12.42 -2.18 2.56
C PHE A 235 13.49 -1.63 1.59
N LEU A 236 14.78 -1.86 1.84
CA LEU A 236 15.86 -1.32 1.03
C LEU A 236 15.75 -1.69 -0.47
N PRO A 237 15.59 -2.97 -0.86
CA PRO A 237 15.43 -3.34 -2.26
C PRO A 237 14.06 -2.94 -2.85
N LEU A 238 13.05 -2.70 -2.01
CA LEU A 238 11.73 -2.25 -2.47
C LEU A 238 11.73 -0.75 -2.77
N ALA A 239 12.51 0.03 -2.02
CA ALA A 239 12.66 1.46 -2.26
C ALA A 239 13.49 1.75 -3.54
N ASP A 240 14.43 0.86 -3.87
CA ASP A 240 15.23 1.01 -5.08
C ASP A 240 14.38 0.76 -6.33
N GLY A 241 14.45 1.69 -7.28
CA GLY A 241 13.73 1.60 -8.55
C GLY A 241 12.23 1.91 -8.48
N LEU A 242 11.75 2.55 -7.41
CA LEU A 242 10.43 3.17 -7.42
C LEU A 242 10.40 4.31 -8.44
N ASP A 243 9.44 4.27 -9.36
CA ASP A 243 9.24 5.30 -10.37
C ASP A 243 7.96 6.09 -10.10
N ALA A 244 8.09 7.37 -9.87
CA ALA A 244 6.98 8.31 -9.69
C ALA A 244 6.93 9.37 -10.80
N SER A 245 7.65 9.17 -11.92
CA SER A 245 7.73 10.14 -13.02
C SER A 245 6.40 10.38 -13.70
N MET A 246 5.48 9.39 -13.66
CA MET A 246 4.13 9.51 -14.22
C MET A 246 3.14 10.23 -13.31
N VAL A 247 3.51 10.52 -12.05
CA VAL A 247 2.61 11.13 -11.06
C VAL A 247 2.40 12.61 -11.38
N LYS A 248 1.14 13.02 -11.38
CA LYS A 248 0.70 14.41 -11.61
C LYS A 248 -0.11 14.90 -10.41
N ALA A 249 -0.34 16.21 -10.33
CA ALA A 249 -1.03 16.84 -9.21
C ALA A 249 -2.48 16.34 -9.01
N GLU A 250 -3.11 15.91 -10.09
CA GLU A 250 -4.49 15.44 -10.14
C GLU A 250 -4.68 14.00 -9.67
N ASP A 251 -3.61 13.22 -9.61
CA ASP A 251 -3.65 11.76 -9.36
C ASP A 251 -4.43 11.37 -8.12
N GLN A 252 -4.25 12.09 -7.02
CA GLN A 252 -4.94 11.74 -5.78
C GLN A 252 -6.47 11.88 -5.91
N GLN A 253 -6.93 12.92 -6.59
CA GLN A 253 -8.36 13.12 -6.83
C GLN A 253 -8.88 12.11 -7.86
N ILE A 254 -8.11 11.81 -8.90
CA ILE A 254 -8.47 10.79 -9.90
C ILE A 254 -8.59 9.40 -9.26
N LEU A 255 -7.68 9.06 -8.35
CA LEU A 255 -7.76 7.80 -7.59
C LEU A 255 -9.00 7.74 -6.68
N SER A 256 -9.47 8.87 -6.16
CA SER A 256 -10.73 8.94 -5.41
C SER A 256 -11.96 8.75 -6.31
N LEU A 257 -11.93 9.29 -7.53
CA LEU A 257 -12.98 9.06 -8.54
C LEU A 257 -12.98 7.59 -8.98
N LEU A 258 -11.80 6.99 -9.12
CA LEU A 258 -11.66 5.56 -9.43
C LEU A 258 -12.31 4.68 -8.35
N ASP A 259 -12.16 4.99 -7.06
CA ASP A 259 -12.81 4.24 -5.97
C ASP A 259 -14.31 4.15 -6.15
N THR A 260 -14.95 5.28 -6.53
CA THR A 260 -16.40 5.33 -6.78
C THR A 260 -16.81 4.40 -7.91
N GLN A 261 -16.08 4.41 -9.02
CA GLN A 261 -16.40 3.57 -10.19
C GLN A 261 -16.05 2.08 -9.93
N THR A 262 -14.95 1.83 -9.19
CA THR A 262 -14.60 0.46 -8.80
C THR A 262 -15.71 -0.17 -7.95
N LYS A 263 -16.25 0.58 -6.99
CA LYS A 263 -17.34 0.10 -6.13
C LYS A 263 -18.60 -0.20 -6.96
N ALA A 264 -18.99 0.71 -7.86
CA ALA A 264 -20.16 0.53 -8.72
C ALA A 264 -20.02 -0.68 -9.66
N TYR A 265 -18.81 -0.91 -10.20
CA TYR A 265 -18.53 -2.07 -11.03
C TYR A 265 -18.47 -3.36 -10.21
N ALA A 266 -17.76 -3.38 -9.09
CA ALA A 266 -17.63 -4.57 -8.24
C ALA A 266 -19.00 -5.06 -7.75
N THR A 267 -19.91 -4.15 -7.33
CA THR A 267 -21.26 -4.48 -6.86
C THR A 267 -22.25 -4.83 -7.99
N GLY A 268 -21.84 -4.69 -9.25
CA GLY A 268 -22.70 -4.98 -10.41
C GLY A 268 -23.74 -3.88 -10.74
N GLU A 269 -23.59 -2.67 -10.18
CA GLU A 269 -24.42 -1.51 -10.55
C GLU A 269 -24.09 -1.03 -11.95
N LYS A 270 -22.86 -1.24 -12.42
CA LYS A 270 -22.37 -0.90 -13.75
C LYS A 270 -21.60 -2.06 -14.36
N ASP A 271 -21.57 -2.13 -15.68
CA ASP A 271 -20.59 -2.92 -16.42
C ASP A 271 -19.24 -2.19 -16.51
N LEU A 272 -18.21 -2.88 -16.98
CA LEU A 272 -16.84 -2.34 -17.05
C LEU A 272 -16.75 -1.13 -17.97
N ASP A 273 -17.36 -1.21 -19.15
CA ASP A 273 -17.31 -0.13 -20.15
C ASP A 273 -17.95 1.15 -19.62
N THR A 274 -19.10 0.99 -18.93
CA THR A 274 -19.80 2.11 -18.27
C THR A 274 -18.95 2.68 -17.13
N ALA A 275 -18.35 1.85 -16.28
CA ALA A 275 -17.49 2.32 -15.18
C ALA A 275 -16.27 3.10 -15.70
N ILE A 276 -15.63 2.62 -16.77
CA ILE A 276 -14.49 3.30 -17.42
C ILE A 276 -14.94 4.62 -18.07
N SER A 277 -16.07 4.62 -18.78
CA SER A 277 -16.61 5.83 -19.40
C SER A 277 -16.96 6.89 -18.37
N ASP A 278 -17.62 6.49 -17.28
CA ASP A 278 -18.02 7.38 -16.19
C ASP A 278 -16.80 7.88 -15.39
N LEU A 279 -15.74 7.08 -15.27
CA LEU A 279 -14.47 7.53 -14.69
C LEU A 279 -13.90 8.68 -15.53
N LYS A 280 -13.78 8.50 -16.84
CA LYS A 280 -13.27 9.54 -17.75
C LYS A 280 -14.13 10.80 -17.71
N ALA A 281 -15.46 10.65 -17.70
CA ALA A 281 -16.39 11.77 -17.58
C ALA A 281 -16.20 12.52 -16.24
N SER A 282 -16.10 11.79 -15.12
CA SER A 282 -15.90 12.37 -13.79
C SER A 282 -14.55 13.11 -13.68
N ILE A 283 -13.50 12.59 -14.33
CA ILE A 283 -12.19 13.27 -14.41
C ILE A 283 -12.34 14.59 -15.19
N HIS A 284 -12.99 14.56 -16.36
CA HIS A 284 -13.23 15.76 -17.16
C HIS A 284 -14.10 16.80 -16.42
N ASP A 285 -15.15 16.36 -15.74
CA ASP A 285 -16.02 17.25 -14.95
C ASP A 285 -15.27 17.92 -13.80
N THR A 286 -14.29 17.23 -13.22
CA THR A 286 -13.43 17.76 -12.15
C THR A 286 -12.35 18.68 -12.71
N TYR A 287 -11.77 18.31 -13.85
CA TYR A 287 -10.66 19.00 -14.52
C TYR A 287 -11.02 19.26 -15.98
N SER A 288 -11.76 20.34 -16.24
CA SER A 288 -12.35 20.64 -17.55
C SER A 288 -11.34 20.85 -18.69
N TYR A 289 -10.05 20.99 -18.40
CA TYR A 289 -8.98 21.02 -19.39
C TYR A 289 -8.56 19.64 -19.87
N LEU A 290 -8.83 18.57 -19.09
CA LEU A 290 -8.57 17.20 -19.49
C LEU A 290 -9.67 16.71 -20.44
N LYS A 291 -9.29 16.06 -21.53
CA LYS A 291 -10.17 15.63 -22.63
C LYS A 291 -10.43 14.13 -22.53
N THR A 292 -11.64 13.72 -22.81
CA THR A 292 -12.02 12.28 -22.86
C THR A 292 -11.58 11.59 -24.15
N GLU A 293 -11.31 12.36 -25.21
CA GLU A 293 -10.82 11.93 -26.55
C GLU A 293 -9.87 12.99 -27.13
#